data_36187143e4db9c9cee5904c395cf11b7
#
_entry.id   36187143e4db9c9cee5904c395cf11b7
#
_cell.length_a   1.000
_cell.length_b   1.000
_cell.length_c   1.000
_cell.angle_alpha   90.00
_cell.angle_beta   90.00
_cell.angle_gamma   90.00
#
_symmetry.space_group_name_H-M   'P 1'
#
loop_
_entity.id
_entity.type
_entity.pdbx_description
1 polymer ?
#
loop_
_entity_poly.entity_id
_entity_poly.type
_entity_poly.pdbx_seq_one_letter_code
_entity_poly.pdbx_strand_id
1 'polypeptide(L)'
;MTVHFIGAGPGAADLITIRGQKIISECPICLYAGSLIPEEILAFCPSNATIINTALLDLDSIIDECVKASNAGLDVARLHSGDLSIWSAMGEQIRKLKEANIDISVTPGVPSFAAAAASIDRELTLPGLAQSVVLTRTQGRALSLIHISEPTRPLS
;
A
#
# COMPACT_ATOMS: atom_id res chain seq x y z
N MET A 1 0.84 -14.83 15.59
CA MET A 1 1.26 -13.49 15.19
C MET A 1 1.16 -13.36 13.69
N THR A 2 0.58 -12.28 13.22
CA THR A 2 0.34 -12.04 11.79
C THR A 2 0.82 -10.64 11.41
N VAL A 3 1.45 -10.51 10.25
CA VAL A 3 1.70 -9.21 9.61
C VAL A 3 0.55 -8.92 8.66
N HIS A 4 -0.22 -7.89 8.96
CA HIS A 4 -1.38 -7.46 8.20
C HIS A 4 -0.97 -6.34 7.23
N PHE A 5 -0.86 -6.65 5.93
CA PHE A 5 -0.66 -5.66 4.89
C PHE A 5 -1.99 -4.95 4.59
N ILE A 6 -2.03 -3.64 4.76
CA ILE A 6 -3.27 -2.86 4.67
C ILE A 6 -3.10 -1.70 3.69
N GLY A 7 -3.97 -1.63 2.69
CA GLY A 7 -4.12 -0.46 1.84
C GLY A 7 -4.81 0.65 2.63
N ALA A 8 -4.09 1.73 2.91
CA ALA A 8 -4.57 2.82 3.75
C ALA A 8 -5.41 3.85 3.00
N GLY A 9 -5.65 3.65 1.72
CA GLY A 9 -6.43 4.55 0.89
C GLY A 9 -5.64 5.71 0.31
N PRO A 10 -6.31 6.62 -0.43
CA PRO A 10 -5.67 7.63 -1.27
C PRO A 10 -5.32 8.94 -0.55
N GLY A 11 -5.51 9.02 0.76
CA GLY A 11 -5.23 10.20 1.57
C GLY A 11 -6.31 10.54 2.58
N ALA A 12 -7.57 10.67 2.16
CA ALA A 12 -8.67 10.91 3.09
C ALA A 12 -8.88 9.71 4.04
N ALA A 13 -8.90 9.96 5.34
CA ALA A 13 -8.96 8.90 6.34
C ALA A 13 -10.26 8.10 6.29
N ASP A 14 -11.36 8.71 5.86
CA ASP A 14 -12.67 8.08 5.69
C ASP A 14 -12.78 7.17 4.46
N LEU A 15 -11.75 7.15 3.60
CA LEU A 15 -11.64 6.22 2.48
C LEU A 15 -10.87 4.94 2.83
N ILE A 16 -10.49 4.75 4.08
CA ILE A 16 -10.00 3.46 4.55
C ILE A 16 -11.15 2.45 4.60
N THR A 17 -10.84 1.19 4.35
CA THR A 17 -11.85 0.15 4.54
C THR A 17 -12.15 -0.07 6.03
N ILE A 18 -13.39 -0.45 6.35
CA ILE A 18 -13.76 -0.82 7.73
C ILE A 18 -12.86 -1.93 8.27
N ARG A 19 -12.53 -2.92 7.41
CA ARG A 19 -11.61 -4.00 7.79
C ARG A 19 -10.22 -3.46 8.13
N GLY A 20 -9.67 -2.58 7.30
CA GLY A 20 -8.37 -1.97 7.52
C GLY A 20 -8.33 -1.21 8.84
N GLN A 21 -9.31 -0.35 9.08
CA GLN A 21 -9.42 0.41 10.32
C GLN A 21 -9.49 -0.50 11.56
N LYS A 22 -10.32 -1.54 11.50
CA LYS A 22 -10.43 -2.50 12.60
C LYS A 22 -9.10 -3.17 12.91
N ILE A 23 -8.41 -3.70 11.90
CA ILE A 23 -7.11 -4.36 12.10
C ILE A 23 -6.08 -3.39 12.68
N ILE A 24 -6.00 -2.15 12.18
CA ILE A 24 -5.09 -1.13 12.72
C ILE A 24 -5.35 -0.90 14.20
N SER A 25 -6.61 -0.83 14.61
CA SER A 25 -7.01 -0.57 16.00
C SER A 25 -6.70 -1.72 16.97
N GLU A 26 -6.41 -2.90 16.45
CA GLU A 26 -6.11 -4.11 17.22
C GLU A 26 -4.60 -4.43 17.26
N CYS A 27 -3.80 -3.85 16.36
CA CYS A 27 -2.37 -4.15 16.25
C CYS A 27 -1.52 -3.29 17.20
N PRO A 28 -0.70 -3.91 18.05
CA PRO A 28 0.20 -3.16 18.95
C PRO A 28 1.40 -2.53 18.25
N ILE A 29 1.68 -2.93 17.00
CA ILE A 29 2.77 -2.39 16.18
C ILE A 29 2.20 -1.95 14.84
N CYS A 30 2.57 -0.74 14.42
CA CYS A 30 2.22 -0.18 13.12
C CYS A 30 3.47 0.26 12.38
N LEU A 31 3.72 -0.36 11.23
CA LEU A 31 4.77 0.04 10.28
C LEU A 31 4.13 0.74 9.09
N TYR A 32 4.52 1.95 8.77
CA TYR A 32 3.92 2.70 7.67
C TYR A 32 4.95 3.23 6.68
N ALA A 33 4.56 3.31 5.41
CA ALA A 33 5.46 3.64 4.31
C ALA A 33 5.44 5.15 4.00
N GLY A 34 6.04 5.94 4.88
CA GLY A 34 6.38 7.33 4.62
C GLY A 34 5.23 8.34 4.65
N SER A 35 5.50 9.49 4.06
CA SER A 35 4.66 10.71 4.16
C SER A 35 3.30 10.64 3.45
N LEU A 36 3.02 9.59 2.71
CA LEU A 36 1.73 9.40 2.04
C LEU A 36 0.65 8.78 2.95
N ILE A 37 1.01 8.41 4.18
CA ILE A 37 0.06 7.96 5.18
C ILE A 37 -0.24 9.12 6.12
N PRO A 38 -1.47 9.67 6.12
CA PRO A 38 -1.82 10.81 6.96
C PRO A 38 -1.91 10.42 8.44
N GLU A 39 -1.70 11.40 9.32
CA GLU A 39 -1.74 11.20 10.76
C GLU A 39 -3.10 10.69 11.26
N GLU A 40 -4.19 11.07 10.60
CA GLU A 40 -5.54 10.63 10.90
C GLU A 40 -5.71 9.11 10.76
N ILE A 41 -4.97 8.47 9.85
CA ILE A 41 -4.92 7.01 9.74
C ILE A 41 -4.13 6.42 10.90
N LEU A 42 -3.00 7.02 11.27
CA LEU A 42 -2.18 6.56 12.40
C LEU A 42 -2.92 6.74 13.73
N ALA A 43 -3.85 7.68 13.82
CA ALA A 43 -4.71 7.87 14.98
C ALA A 43 -5.67 6.69 15.27
N PHE A 44 -5.88 5.79 14.30
CA PHE A 44 -6.62 4.54 14.54
C PHE A 44 -5.82 3.51 15.35
N CYS A 45 -4.51 3.65 15.46
CA CYS A 45 -3.68 2.77 16.27
C CYS A 45 -4.04 2.87 17.77
N PRO A 46 -3.87 1.79 18.54
CA PRO A 46 -3.99 1.87 19.99
C PRO A 46 -3.07 2.95 20.56
N SER A 47 -3.47 3.60 21.66
CA SER A 47 -2.71 4.69 22.29
C SER A 47 -1.30 4.28 22.76
N ASN A 48 -1.09 3.00 23.02
CA ASN A 48 0.18 2.40 23.43
C ASN A 48 0.90 1.68 22.28
N ALA A 49 0.44 1.82 21.04
CA ALA A 49 1.06 1.17 19.89
C ALA A 49 2.45 1.75 19.60
N THR A 50 3.35 0.90 19.17
CA THR A 50 4.64 1.31 18.58
C THR A 50 4.43 1.62 17.10
N ILE A 51 4.64 2.89 16.74
CA ILE A 51 4.44 3.37 15.36
C ILE A 51 5.80 3.70 14.75
N ILE A 52 6.14 3.05 13.65
CA ILE A 52 7.45 3.16 12.99
C ILE A 52 7.27 3.61 11.53
N ASN A 53 7.90 4.74 11.19
CA ASN A 53 8.01 5.17 9.80
C ASN A 53 9.13 4.41 9.10
N THR A 54 8.81 3.70 8.04
CA THR A 54 9.77 2.86 7.29
C THR A 54 10.35 3.55 6.06
N ALA A 55 10.12 4.86 5.88
CA ALA A 55 10.57 5.58 4.68
C ALA A 55 12.10 5.56 4.46
N LEU A 56 12.86 5.48 5.54
CA LEU A 56 14.33 5.45 5.52
C LEU A 56 14.91 4.06 5.81
N LEU A 57 14.06 3.06 6.01
CA LEU A 57 14.48 1.69 6.27
C LEU A 57 14.64 0.93 4.95
N ASP A 58 15.65 0.11 4.87
CA ASP A 58 15.79 -0.88 3.82
C ASP A 58 14.85 -2.08 4.05
N LEU A 59 14.76 -2.95 3.06
CA LEU A 59 13.89 -4.12 3.14
C LEU A 59 14.23 -5.02 4.32
N ASP A 60 15.52 -5.27 4.55
CA ASP A 60 15.97 -6.18 5.60
C ASP A 60 15.62 -5.63 6.99
N SER A 61 15.81 -4.34 7.21
CA SER A 61 15.42 -3.66 8.46
C SER A 61 13.90 -3.73 8.71
N ILE A 62 13.08 -3.61 7.66
CA ILE A 62 11.62 -3.76 7.78
C ILE A 62 11.26 -5.19 8.19
N ILE A 63 11.91 -6.19 7.58
CA ILE A 63 11.69 -7.60 7.94
C ILE A 63 12.15 -7.87 9.37
N ASP A 64 13.28 -7.33 9.79
CA ASP A 64 13.78 -7.47 11.16
C ASP A 64 12.79 -6.95 12.20
N GLU A 65 12.12 -5.81 11.95
CA GLU A 65 11.06 -5.31 12.83
C GLU A 65 9.87 -6.29 12.90
N CYS A 66 9.49 -6.90 11.79
CA CYS A 66 8.45 -7.93 11.79
C CYS A 66 8.87 -9.21 12.53
N VAL A 67 10.14 -9.63 12.40
CA VAL A 67 10.68 -10.79 13.12
C VAL A 67 10.72 -10.52 14.63
N LYS A 68 11.17 -9.34 15.05
CA LYS A 68 11.12 -8.93 16.47
C LYS A 68 9.71 -8.99 17.03
N ALA A 69 8.74 -8.46 16.29
CA ALA A 69 7.33 -8.52 16.67
C ALA A 69 6.84 -9.97 16.79
N SER A 70 7.21 -10.82 15.83
CA SER A 70 6.87 -12.24 15.84
C SER A 70 7.40 -12.94 17.06
N ASN A 71 8.65 -12.71 17.43
CA ASN A 71 9.28 -13.31 18.62
C ASN A 71 8.59 -12.85 19.91
N ALA A 72 7.98 -11.68 19.92
CA ALA A 72 7.18 -11.15 21.02
C ALA A 72 5.69 -11.58 20.96
N GLY A 73 5.26 -12.29 19.93
CA GLY A 73 3.88 -12.71 19.73
C GLY A 73 2.91 -11.55 19.40
N LEU A 74 3.44 -10.44 18.86
CA LEU A 74 2.69 -9.21 18.59
C LEU A 74 2.31 -9.09 17.11
N ASP A 75 1.05 -8.80 16.83
CA ASP A 75 0.57 -8.52 15.48
C ASP A 75 1.05 -7.17 14.97
N VAL A 76 1.28 -7.09 13.67
CA VAL A 76 1.81 -5.90 12.99
C VAL A 76 0.82 -5.44 11.93
N ALA A 77 0.43 -4.16 11.97
CA ALA A 77 -0.23 -3.48 10.86
C ALA A 77 0.85 -2.87 9.94
N ARG A 78 0.95 -3.33 8.70
CA ARG A 78 1.84 -2.78 7.68
C ARG A 78 1.05 -1.95 6.69
N LEU A 79 1.15 -0.62 6.78
CA LEU A 79 0.35 0.30 5.98
C LEU A 79 1.09 0.73 4.71
N HIS A 80 0.37 0.70 3.60
CA HIS A 80 0.77 1.28 2.32
C HIS A 80 -0.30 2.25 1.83
N SER A 81 0.10 3.34 1.16
CA SER A 81 -0.85 4.28 0.55
C SER A 81 -1.64 3.63 -0.59
N GLY A 82 -2.86 4.08 -0.80
CA GLY A 82 -3.74 3.57 -1.85
C GLY A 82 -4.10 2.11 -1.65
N ASP A 83 -3.86 1.31 -2.68
CA ASP A 83 -4.00 -0.15 -2.66
C ASP A 83 -2.64 -0.85 -2.85
N LEU A 84 -2.53 -2.04 -2.30
CA LEU A 84 -1.28 -2.81 -2.27
C LEU A 84 -0.94 -3.50 -3.59
N SER A 85 -1.90 -3.65 -4.48
CA SER A 85 -1.70 -4.35 -5.77
C SER A 85 -0.88 -3.54 -6.77
N ILE A 86 -0.65 -2.24 -6.52
CA ILE A 86 0.00 -1.32 -7.45
C ILE A 86 1.17 -0.63 -6.76
N TRP A 87 2.39 -0.84 -7.26
CA TRP A 87 3.63 -0.16 -6.87
C TRP A 87 3.97 -0.14 -5.38
N SER A 88 3.51 -1.12 -4.62
CA SER A 88 3.71 -1.18 -3.16
C SER A 88 4.99 -1.91 -2.73
N ALA A 89 5.65 -2.64 -3.63
CA ALA A 89 6.74 -3.57 -3.31
C ALA A 89 6.37 -4.62 -2.24
N MET A 90 5.09 -4.92 -2.09
CA MET A 90 4.58 -5.88 -1.11
C MET A 90 5.09 -7.31 -1.37
N GLY A 91 5.22 -7.70 -2.64
CA GLY A 91 5.57 -9.06 -3.01
C GLY A 91 6.88 -9.54 -2.41
N GLU A 92 7.92 -8.71 -2.42
CA GLU A 92 9.23 -9.03 -1.86
C GLU A 92 9.17 -9.14 -0.32
N GLN A 93 8.43 -8.26 0.35
CA GLN A 93 8.22 -8.33 1.79
C GLN A 93 7.49 -9.62 2.17
N ILE A 94 6.42 -9.97 1.46
CA ILE A 94 5.65 -11.21 1.69
C ILE A 94 6.55 -12.45 1.51
N ARG A 95 7.37 -12.48 0.46
CA ARG A 95 8.29 -13.61 0.23
C ARG A 95 9.21 -13.82 1.42
N LYS A 96 9.89 -12.77 1.89
CA LYS A 96 10.81 -12.84 3.04
C LYS A 96 10.11 -13.21 4.34
N LEU A 97 8.91 -12.70 4.60
CA LEU A 97 8.13 -13.04 5.79
C LEU A 97 7.72 -14.52 5.78
N LYS A 98 7.32 -15.04 4.63
CA LYS A 98 7.00 -16.48 4.49
C LYS A 98 8.24 -17.37 4.70
N GLU A 99 9.41 -16.97 4.22
CA GLU A 99 10.68 -17.65 4.47
C GLU A 99 11.02 -17.68 5.98
N ALA A 100 10.61 -16.64 6.71
CA ALA A 100 10.74 -16.56 8.17
C ALA A 100 9.59 -17.26 8.94
N ASN A 101 8.69 -17.98 8.25
CA ASN A 101 7.50 -18.64 8.82
C ASN A 101 6.56 -17.67 9.56
N ILE A 102 6.41 -16.45 9.07
CA ILE A 102 5.51 -15.46 9.61
C ILE A 102 4.22 -15.43 8.78
N ASP A 103 3.08 -15.55 9.46
CA ASP A 103 1.77 -15.45 8.82
C ASP A 103 1.52 -14.03 8.30
N ILE A 104 0.85 -13.96 7.15
CA ILE A 104 0.49 -12.69 6.53
C ILE A 104 -1.00 -12.65 6.18
N SER A 105 -1.56 -11.47 6.20
CA SER A 105 -2.85 -11.17 5.57
C SER A 105 -2.77 -9.92 4.73
N VAL A 106 -3.67 -9.78 3.77
CA VAL A 106 -3.72 -8.61 2.88
C VAL A 106 -5.14 -8.05 2.86
N THR A 107 -5.26 -6.77 3.16
CA THR A 107 -6.53 -6.02 3.08
C THR A 107 -6.40 -4.96 2.00
N PRO A 108 -7.26 -4.96 0.97
CA PRO A 108 -7.20 -3.97 -0.10
C PRO A 108 -7.54 -2.57 0.40
N GLY A 109 -7.13 -1.57 -0.37
CA GLY A 109 -7.48 -0.17 -0.13
C GLY A 109 -8.03 0.50 -1.39
N VAL A 110 -8.47 1.74 -1.26
CA VAL A 110 -8.91 2.56 -2.39
C VAL A 110 -7.69 3.15 -3.09
N PRO A 111 -7.44 2.82 -4.36
CA PRO A 111 -6.30 3.36 -5.09
C PRO A 111 -6.51 4.82 -5.51
N SER A 112 -5.41 5.55 -5.69
CA SER A 112 -5.45 6.99 -6.02
C SER A 112 -6.16 7.30 -7.33
N PHE A 113 -6.08 6.45 -8.35
CA PHE A 113 -6.76 6.67 -9.62
C PHE A 113 -8.29 6.64 -9.48
N ALA A 114 -8.82 5.78 -8.61
CA ALA A 114 -10.25 5.72 -8.32
C ALA A 114 -10.73 6.97 -7.57
N ALA A 115 -9.95 7.42 -6.58
CA ALA A 115 -10.24 8.65 -5.86
C ALA A 115 -10.15 9.89 -6.76
N ALA A 116 -9.17 9.94 -7.66
CA ALA A 116 -9.04 11.02 -8.63
C ALA A 116 -10.23 11.07 -9.59
N ALA A 117 -10.67 9.93 -10.11
CA ALA A 117 -11.86 9.84 -10.96
C ALA A 117 -13.12 10.32 -10.22
N ALA A 118 -13.30 9.92 -8.97
CA ALA A 118 -14.41 10.38 -8.13
C ALA A 118 -14.38 11.89 -7.89
N SER A 119 -13.20 12.47 -7.69
CA SER A 119 -13.06 13.92 -7.43
C SER A 119 -13.46 14.82 -8.61
N ILE A 120 -13.52 14.27 -9.80
CA ILE A 120 -13.95 14.95 -11.03
C ILE A 120 -15.26 14.37 -11.60
N ASP A 121 -15.97 13.57 -10.84
CA ASP A 121 -17.24 12.93 -11.22
C ASP A 121 -17.14 12.19 -12.57
N ARG A 122 -16.08 11.40 -12.76
CA ARG A 122 -15.80 10.70 -14.01
C ARG A 122 -15.71 9.19 -13.82
N GLU A 123 -16.33 8.46 -14.74
CA GLU A 123 -16.03 7.07 -15.01
C GLU A 123 -14.84 6.99 -15.97
N LEU A 124 -13.90 6.10 -15.71
CA LEU A 124 -12.67 5.95 -16.53
C LEU A 124 -12.93 5.19 -17.82
N THR A 125 -13.98 4.37 -17.87
CA THR A 125 -14.40 3.64 -19.06
C THR A 125 -15.59 4.34 -19.72
N LEU A 126 -15.67 4.30 -21.06
CA LEU A 126 -16.75 4.89 -21.84
C LEU A 126 -17.32 3.83 -22.77
N PRO A 127 -18.62 3.50 -22.67
CA PRO A 127 -19.26 2.55 -23.56
C PRO A 127 -19.06 2.91 -25.04
N GLY A 128 -18.60 1.94 -25.83
CA GLY A 128 -18.38 2.12 -27.26
C GLY A 128 -17.10 2.89 -27.65
N LEU A 129 -16.39 3.48 -26.68
CA LEU A 129 -15.18 4.28 -26.94
C LEU A 129 -13.94 3.74 -26.24
N ALA A 130 -13.99 3.51 -24.96
CA ALA A 130 -12.84 3.09 -24.16
C ALA A 130 -13.27 2.06 -23.10
N GLN A 131 -12.88 0.82 -23.30
CA GLN A 131 -13.18 -0.30 -22.40
C GLN A 131 -11.98 -0.72 -21.54
N SER A 132 -10.84 -0.06 -21.73
CA SER A 132 -9.58 -0.40 -21.05
C SER A 132 -9.04 0.80 -20.29
N VAL A 133 -8.47 0.51 -19.10
CA VAL A 133 -7.72 1.48 -18.30
C VAL A 133 -6.29 0.97 -18.19
N VAL A 134 -5.32 1.80 -18.54
CA VAL A 134 -3.90 1.49 -18.44
C VAL A 134 -3.28 2.34 -17.33
N LEU A 135 -2.76 1.68 -16.31
CA LEU A 135 -2.05 2.33 -15.22
C LEU A 135 -0.56 2.30 -15.50
N THR A 136 0.06 3.47 -15.51
CA THR A 136 1.49 3.62 -15.75
C THR A 136 2.04 4.69 -14.82
N ARG A 137 3.34 4.61 -14.53
CA ARG A 137 4.03 5.68 -13.78
C ARG A 137 5.17 6.22 -14.61
N THR A 138 5.33 7.53 -14.59
CA THR A 138 6.52 8.19 -15.11
C THR A 138 7.72 7.89 -14.21
N GLN A 139 8.91 8.00 -14.76
CA GLN A 139 10.16 7.64 -14.11
C GLN A 139 10.27 8.16 -12.67
N GLY A 140 10.31 7.24 -11.73
CA GLY A 140 10.85 7.45 -10.40
C GLY A 140 12.32 7.03 -10.37
N ARG A 141 12.93 6.93 -9.22
CA ARG A 141 14.34 6.53 -9.02
C ARG A 141 14.73 5.15 -9.58
N ALA A 142 13.84 4.40 -10.16
CA ALA A 142 14.12 3.13 -10.83
C ALA A 142 14.38 3.39 -12.32
N LEU A 143 15.61 3.18 -12.72
CA LEU A 143 16.18 3.38 -14.06
C LEU A 143 15.62 2.47 -15.17
N SER A 144 14.48 1.85 -15.07
CA SER A 144 14.17 0.71 -15.93
C SER A 144 13.09 0.89 -17.00
N LEU A 145 12.60 2.09 -17.29
CA LEU A 145 11.62 2.25 -18.36
C LEU A 145 11.98 3.40 -19.30
N ILE A 146 13.06 3.23 -20.04
CA ILE A 146 13.46 4.13 -21.14
C ILE A 146 12.62 3.95 -22.39
N HIS A 147 11.76 2.95 -22.48
CA HIS A 147 10.94 2.69 -23.63
C HIS A 147 9.45 2.78 -23.29
N ILE A 148 8.96 4.00 -23.17
CA ILE A 148 7.58 4.26 -23.54
C ILE A 148 7.58 4.17 -25.06
N SER A 149 6.96 3.12 -25.60
CA SER A 149 6.67 3.05 -27.02
C SER A 149 5.96 4.35 -27.42
N GLU A 150 6.55 5.11 -28.32
CA GLU A 150 5.83 6.20 -28.99
C GLU A 150 4.50 5.62 -29.49
N PRO A 151 3.38 6.33 -29.31
CA PRO A 151 2.14 5.89 -29.92
C PRO A 151 2.41 5.81 -31.41
N THR A 152 2.35 4.60 -31.95
CA THR A 152 2.42 4.37 -33.39
C THR A 152 1.32 5.23 -34.01
N ARG A 153 1.70 6.29 -34.71
CA ARG A 153 0.76 7.02 -35.58
C ARG A 153 0.15 6.00 -36.51
N PRO A 154 -1.17 5.90 -36.65
CA PRO A 154 -1.74 5.14 -37.73
C PRO A 154 -1.22 5.76 -39.01
N LEU A 155 -0.58 4.93 -39.84
CA LEU A 155 -0.24 5.29 -41.21
C LEU A 155 -1.56 5.56 -41.91
N SER A 156 -1.78 6.80 -42.23
CA SER A 156 -2.87 7.22 -43.12
C SER A 156 -2.61 6.73 -44.55
#